data_dc0ea1b8eaca758fc1a9f3b4d97f3a09
#
_entry.id   dc0ea1b8eaca758fc1a9f3b4d97f3a09
#
_cell.length_a   1.000
_cell.length_b   1.000
_cell.length_c   1.000
_cell.angle_alpha   90.00
_cell.angle_beta   90.00
_cell.angle_gamma   90.00
#
_symmetry.space_group_name_H-M   'P 1'
#
loop_
_entity.id
_entity.type
_entity.pdbx_description
1 polymer ?
#
loop_
_entity_poly.entity_id
_entity_poly.type
_entity_poly.pdbx_seq_one_letter_code
_entity_poly.pdbx_strand_id
1 'polypeptide(L)'
;MDREQIKKKVIENIIARYDTEHAKLVNIGLHHTTEGEIRYAAGELVEKMLQSIFDSVNSFLPNEKIISKVGSTDYLKKEIYYKGVKYINDTIQVDRHVWYKNKRIAFIENKTYLDTCYYDRALADFKKICQALLQERKNPSDCLFIVFAGQKAGKDNTFLTYEAEFWHETKSIMHSECGIEPKTIYFLQGTRNSSKPLYRIKHPLDIENIKNFVDIILNKIETI
;
A
#
# COMPACT_ATOMS: atom_id res chain seq x y z
N MET A 1 5.64 19.33 15.42
CA MET A 1 6.09 19.05 14.02
C MET A 1 5.16 19.79 13.07
N ASP A 2 5.70 20.62 12.17
CA ASP A 2 4.88 21.37 11.21
C ASP A 2 4.43 20.44 10.07
N ARG A 3 3.17 19.96 10.16
CA ARG A 3 2.60 19.02 9.20
C ARG A 3 2.44 19.62 7.80
N GLU A 4 2.16 20.90 7.69
CA GLU A 4 1.97 21.53 6.38
C GLU A 4 3.30 21.67 5.64
N GLN A 5 4.39 21.95 6.34
CA GLN A 5 5.73 21.91 5.74
C GLN A 5 6.11 20.51 5.27
N ILE A 6 5.78 19.47 6.06
CA ILE A 6 6.01 18.07 5.66
C ILE A 6 5.22 17.74 4.39
N LYS A 7 3.91 18.01 4.37
CA LYS A 7 3.06 17.76 3.21
C LYS A 7 3.56 18.48 1.97
N LYS A 8 3.93 19.77 2.11
CA LYS A 8 4.49 20.55 1.00
C LYS A 8 5.74 19.88 0.44
N LYS A 9 6.68 19.49 1.30
CA LYS A 9 7.92 18.83 0.89
C LYS A 9 7.67 17.47 0.24
N VAL A 10 6.74 16.68 0.81
CA VAL A 10 6.32 15.40 0.20
C VAL A 10 5.81 15.64 -1.22
N ILE A 11 4.92 16.62 -1.42
CA ILE A 11 4.35 16.91 -2.74
C ILE A 11 5.43 17.33 -3.74
N GLU A 12 6.34 18.23 -3.35
CA GLU A 12 7.46 18.65 -4.21
C GLU A 12 8.31 17.45 -4.65
N ASN A 13 8.69 16.60 -3.72
CA ASN A 13 9.54 15.46 -3.99
C ASN A 13 8.81 14.36 -4.82
N ILE A 14 7.52 14.14 -4.55
CA ILE A 14 6.75 13.12 -5.27
C ILE A 14 6.48 13.55 -6.72
N ILE A 15 6.25 14.83 -6.98
CA ILE A 15 6.12 15.35 -8.34
C ILE A 15 7.42 15.08 -9.13
N ALA A 16 8.56 15.49 -8.60
CA ALA A 16 9.85 15.28 -9.24
C ALA A 16 10.17 13.78 -9.45
N ARG A 17 9.84 12.96 -8.46
CA ARG A 17 10.03 11.52 -8.55
C ARG A 17 9.11 10.88 -9.58
N TYR A 18 7.83 11.26 -9.60
CA TYR A 18 6.86 10.76 -10.56
C TYR A 18 7.27 11.08 -12.00
N ASP A 19 7.73 12.31 -12.27
CA ASP A 19 8.22 12.70 -13.58
C ASP A 19 9.36 11.80 -14.05
N THR A 20 10.31 11.54 -13.17
CA THR A 20 11.47 10.68 -13.45
C THR A 20 11.07 9.24 -13.71
N GLU A 21 10.27 8.65 -12.83
CA GLU A 21 9.90 7.23 -12.93
C GLU A 21 8.89 6.99 -14.05
N HIS A 22 7.99 7.94 -14.31
CA HIS A 22 7.10 7.85 -15.46
C HIS A 22 7.86 7.92 -16.79
N ALA A 23 8.87 8.78 -16.91
CA ALA A 23 9.71 8.83 -18.09
C ALA A 23 10.43 7.49 -18.36
N LYS A 24 10.92 6.81 -17.29
CA LYS A 24 11.49 5.47 -17.40
C LYS A 24 10.46 4.44 -17.87
N LEU A 25 9.26 4.48 -17.30
CA LEU A 25 8.17 3.59 -17.69
C LEU A 25 7.77 3.78 -19.16
N VAL A 26 7.70 5.04 -19.63
CA VAL A 26 7.44 5.35 -21.04
C VAL A 26 8.53 4.74 -21.92
N ASN A 27 9.81 4.93 -21.57
CA ASN A 27 10.93 4.38 -22.34
C ASN A 27 10.86 2.85 -22.41
N ILE A 28 10.59 2.17 -21.30
CA ILE A 28 10.39 0.72 -21.25
C ILE A 28 9.21 0.33 -22.14
N GLY A 29 8.07 0.99 -22.01
CA GLY A 29 6.85 0.68 -22.77
C GLY A 29 6.97 0.89 -24.29
N LEU A 30 7.91 1.74 -24.73
CA LEU A 30 8.18 2.00 -26.13
C LEU A 30 9.20 1.02 -26.74
N HIS A 31 10.14 0.51 -25.94
CA HIS A 31 11.26 -0.28 -26.44
C HIS A 31 11.22 -1.75 -26.04
N HIS A 32 10.40 -2.14 -25.07
CA HIS A 32 10.26 -3.52 -24.61
C HIS A 32 8.98 -4.16 -25.19
N THR A 33 9.12 -5.41 -25.59
CA THR A 33 8.05 -6.14 -26.29
C THR A 33 7.21 -6.99 -25.35
N THR A 34 7.64 -7.21 -24.10
CA THR A 34 6.93 -8.08 -23.18
C THR A 34 6.04 -7.31 -22.22
N GLU A 35 4.80 -7.75 -22.08
CA GLU A 35 3.84 -7.18 -21.12
C GLU A 35 4.33 -7.33 -19.68
N GLY A 36 5.12 -8.38 -19.39
CA GLY A 36 5.69 -8.64 -18.08
C GLY A 36 6.65 -7.53 -17.62
N GLU A 37 7.54 -7.07 -18.52
CA GLU A 37 8.49 -5.99 -18.21
C GLU A 37 7.79 -4.66 -17.93
N ILE A 38 6.74 -4.36 -18.72
CA ILE A 38 5.93 -3.16 -18.53
C ILE A 38 5.18 -3.21 -17.18
N ARG A 39 4.62 -4.36 -16.82
CA ARG A 39 3.95 -4.57 -15.54
C ARG A 39 4.93 -4.43 -14.36
N TYR A 40 6.12 -5.00 -14.51
CA TYR A 40 7.18 -4.88 -13.51
C TYR A 40 7.58 -3.42 -13.28
N ALA A 41 7.89 -2.69 -14.38
CA ALA A 41 8.26 -1.28 -14.30
C ALA A 41 7.15 -0.39 -13.72
N ALA A 42 5.88 -0.70 -14.03
CA ALA A 42 4.74 -0.01 -13.43
C ALA A 42 4.61 -0.32 -11.93
N GLY A 43 4.91 -1.53 -11.49
CA GLY A 43 4.99 -1.90 -10.08
C GLY A 43 6.11 -1.15 -9.35
N GLU A 44 7.31 -1.10 -9.95
CA GLU A 44 8.43 -0.32 -9.41
C GLU A 44 8.10 1.17 -9.25
N LEU A 45 7.36 1.76 -10.18
CA LEU A 45 6.91 3.14 -10.05
C LEU A 45 6.12 3.33 -8.76
N VAL A 46 5.12 2.47 -8.49
CA VAL A 46 4.31 2.55 -7.25
C VAL A 46 5.18 2.45 -6.01
N GLU A 47 6.11 1.49 -5.98
CA GLU A 47 7.03 1.30 -4.86
C GLU A 47 7.92 2.52 -4.62
N LYS A 48 8.44 3.12 -5.69
CA LYS A 48 9.30 4.31 -5.60
C LYS A 48 8.53 5.56 -5.19
N MET A 49 7.24 5.66 -5.56
CA MET A 49 6.37 6.72 -5.08
C MET A 49 6.15 6.61 -3.57
N LEU A 50 5.82 5.41 -3.07
CA LEU A 50 5.65 5.16 -1.64
C LEU A 50 6.95 5.44 -0.86
N GLN A 51 8.09 4.98 -1.36
CA GLN A 51 9.38 5.22 -0.72
C GLN A 51 9.71 6.72 -0.66
N SER A 52 9.44 7.47 -1.73
CA SER A 52 9.65 8.92 -1.77
C SER A 52 8.84 9.68 -0.72
N ILE A 53 7.63 9.20 -0.41
CA ILE A 53 6.82 9.77 0.68
C ILE A 53 7.53 9.54 2.02
N PHE A 54 7.95 8.31 2.32
CA PHE A 54 8.63 8.01 3.58
C PHE A 54 9.96 8.76 3.72
N ASP A 55 10.76 8.85 2.66
CA ASP A 55 12.02 9.59 2.66
C ASP A 55 11.79 11.07 2.94
N SER A 56 10.73 11.64 2.36
CA SER A 56 10.37 13.04 2.58
C SER A 56 9.90 13.27 4.01
N VAL A 57 9.05 12.42 4.57
CA VAL A 57 8.64 12.50 5.98
C VAL A 57 9.85 12.34 6.90
N ASN A 58 10.73 11.39 6.59
CA ASN A 58 11.94 11.14 7.36
C ASN A 58 12.90 12.33 7.43
N SER A 59 12.88 13.23 6.43
CA SER A 59 13.71 14.44 6.47
C SER A 59 13.34 15.40 7.61
N PHE A 60 12.12 15.31 8.15
CA PHE A 60 11.62 16.10 9.26
C PHE A 60 11.65 15.38 10.62
N LEU A 61 11.94 14.09 10.64
CA LEU A 61 12.03 13.33 11.88
C LEU A 61 13.47 13.42 12.44
N PRO A 62 13.68 14.02 13.65
CA PRO A 62 15.04 14.33 14.10
C PRO A 62 15.86 13.10 14.49
N ASN A 63 15.28 12.18 15.25
CA ASN A 63 16.03 11.11 15.90
C ASN A 63 15.69 9.71 15.35
N GLU A 64 14.42 9.43 15.10
CA GLU A 64 13.96 8.13 14.69
C GLU A 64 13.37 8.22 13.27
N LYS A 65 13.66 7.23 12.44
CA LYS A 65 13.20 7.20 11.05
C LYS A 65 12.13 6.13 10.85
N ILE A 66 11.24 6.39 9.93
CA ILE A 66 10.34 5.38 9.40
C ILE A 66 11.18 4.43 8.54
N ILE A 67 11.11 3.15 8.83
CA ILE A 67 11.80 2.09 8.08
C ILE A 67 10.74 1.29 7.32
N SER A 68 10.80 1.33 6.01
CA SER A 68 9.96 0.52 5.14
C SER A 68 10.76 -0.69 4.65
N LYS A 69 10.41 -1.89 5.13
CA LYS A 69 11.06 -3.14 4.75
C LYS A 69 10.22 -3.89 3.72
N VAL A 70 10.88 -4.50 2.74
CA VAL A 70 10.22 -5.41 1.79
C VAL A 70 9.70 -6.63 2.54
N GLY A 71 8.47 -7.04 2.26
CA GLY A 71 7.82 -8.15 2.95
C GLY A 71 8.56 -9.48 2.85
N SER A 72 9.28 -9.72 1.75
CA SER A 72 10.13 -10.92 1.59
C SER A 72 11.29 -11.01 2.59
N THR A 73 11.72 -9.88 3.17
CA THR A 73 12.79 -9.81 4.17
C THR A 73 12.28 -9.62 5.60
N ASP A 74 11.02 -9.29 5.77
CA ASP A 74 10.37 -9.02 7.07
C ASP A 74 8.98 -9.67 7.14
N TYR A 75 8.93 -10.98 6.95
CA TYR A 75 7.68 -11.74 6.95
C TYR A 75 7.20 -12.08 8.36
N LEU A 76 5.90 -12.40 8.46
CA LEU A 76 5.29 -13.02 9.62
C LEU A 76 5.17 -14.54 9.40
N LYS A 77 5.17 -15.29 10.49
CA LYS A 77 4.90 -16.73 10.46
C LYS A 77 3.55 -17.00 11.08
N LYS A 78 2.76 -17.80 10.40
CA LYS A 78 1.50 -18.33 10.92
C LYS A 78 1.62 -19.83 11.10
N GLU A 79 1.25 -20.30 12.28
CA GLU A 79 1.16 -21.73 12.56
C GLU A 79 -0.22 -22.25 12.14
N ILE A 80 -0.23 -23.32 11.37
CA ILE A 80 -1.46 -24.00 10.94
C ILE A 80 -1.54 -25.32 11.66
N TYR A 81 -2.63 -25.52 12.40
CA TYR A 81 -2.93 -26.77 13.09
C TYR A 81 -4.09 -27.50 12.39
N TYR A 82 -3.88 -28.77 12.12
CA TYR A 82 -4.93 -29.66 11.64
C TYR A 82 -5.09 -30.83 12.61
N LYS A 83 -6.29 -31.02 13.15
CA LYS A 83 -6.59 -32.06 14.17
C LYS A 83 -5.61 -32.04 15.36
N GLY A 84 -5.22 -30.84 15.83
CA GLY A 84 -4.31 -30.67 16.96
C GLY A 84 -2.83 -30.87 16.64
N VAL A 85 -2.48 -31.24 15.42
CA VAL A 85 -1.09 -31.40 14.99
C VAL A 85 -0.64 -30.16 14.22
N LYS A 86 0.53 -29.62 14.58
CA LYS A 86 1.17 -28.52 13.84
C LYS A 86 1.65 -29.04 12.48
N TYR A 87 1.07 -28.51 11.43
CA TYR A 87 1.30 -29.02 10.08
C TYR A 87 2.26 -28.16 9.25
N ILE A 88 2.16 -26.83 9.32
CA ILE A 88 2.93 -25.89 8.48
C ILE A 88 3.15 -24.57 9.21
N ASN A 89 4.35 -23.99 9.06
CA ASN A 89 4.57 -22.57 9.25
C ASN A 89 4.33 -21.88 7.90
N ASP A 90 3.19 -21.24 7.74
CA ASP A 90 2.95 -20.40 6.57
C ASP A 90 3.67 -19.06 6.74
N THR A 91 4.39 -18.67 5.70
CA THR A 91 5.08 -17.38 5.66
C THR A 91 4.15 -16.36 5.03
N ILE A 92 3.77 -15.35 5.80
CA ILE A 92 2.87 -14.32 5.35
C ILE A 92 3.65 -13.02 5.16
N GLN A 93 3.51 -12.46 3.98
CA GLN A 93 4.15 -11.20 3.62
C GLN A 93 3.20 -10.33 2.81
N VAL A 94 3.36 -9.04 2.95
CA VAL A 94 2.82 -8.01 2.05
C VAL A 94 3.99 -7.24 1.46
N ASP A 95 3.74 -6.39 0.48
CA ASP A 95 4.82 -5.70 -0.23
C ASP A 95 5.71 -4.88 0.71
N ARG A 96 5.14 -4.22 1.72
CA ARG A 96 5.90 -3.42 2.69
C ARG A 96 5.43 -3.59 4.12
N HIS A 97 6.39 -3.78 5.02
CA HIS A 97 6.22 -3.69 6.47
C HIS A 97 6.89 -2.39 6.96
N VAL A 98 6.12 -1.54 7.63
CA VAL A 98 6.57 -0.21 8.05
C VAL A 98 6.80 -0.19 9.55
N TRP A 99 7.98 0.30 9.95
CA TRP A 99 8.44 0.35 11.34
C TRP A 99 8.75 1.77 11.77
N TYR A 100 8.50 2.08 13.02
CA TYR A 100 8.92 3.30 13.69
C TYR A 100 9.25 2.98 15.16
N LYS A 101 10.39 3.47 15.69
CA LYS A 101 10.86 3.18 17.06
C LYS A 101 10.78 1.68 17.41
N ASN A 102 11.28 0.82 16.53
CA ASN A 102 11.24 -0.64 16.69
C ASN A 102 9.84 -1.27 16.81
N LYS A 103 8.78 -0.51 16.57
CA LYS A 103 7.42 -1.02 16.48
C LYS A 103 6.96 -1.08 15.04
N ARG A 104 6.29 -2.16 14.65
CA ARG A 104 5.63 -2.25 13.35
C ARG A 104 4.36 -1.40 13.39
N ILE A 105 4.24 -0.44 12.48
CA ILE A 105 3.15 0.55 12.47
C ILE A 105 2.19 0.38 11.31
N ALA A 106 2.64 -0.25 10.21
CA ALA A 106 1.78 -0.49 9.07
C ALA A 106 2.20 -1.71 8.25
N PHE A 107 1.21 -2.28 7.56
CA PHE A 107 1.34 -3.25 6.48
C PHE A 107 0.76 -2.63 5.21
N ILE A 108 1.51 -2.65 4.12
CA ILE A 108 1.11 -2.00 2.88
C ILE A 108 1.23 -2.96 1.70
N GLU A 109 0.14 -3.08 0.94
CA GLU A 109 0.11 -3.72 -0.37
C GLU A 109 0.18 -2.65 -1.46
N ASN A 110 1.10 -2.81 -2.41
CA ASN A 110 1.30 -1.92 -3.55
C ASN A 110 0.61 -2.49 -4.78
N LYS A 111 -0.19 -1.68 -5.45
CA LYS A 111 -0.88 -2.08 -6.69
C LYS A 111 -0.73 -0.99 -7.73
N THR A 112 -0.40 -1.35 -8.97
CA THR A 112 -0.37 -0.40 -10.09
C THR A 112 -1.77 0.16 -10.34
N TYR A 113 -2.75 -0.71 -10.22
CA TYR A 113 -4.17 -0.38 -10.21
C TYR A 113 -4.89 -1.35 -9.29
N LEU A 114 -6.06 -0.97 -8.82
CA LEU A 114 -6.87 -1.77 -7.94
C LEU A 114 -8.18 -2.14 -8.63
N ASP A 115 -8.37 -3.42 -8.88
CA ASP A 115 -9.63 -4.04 -9.25
C ASP A 115 -10.12 -4.95 -8.13
N THR A 116 -11.29 -5.54 -8.29
CA THR A 116 -11.89 -6.48 -7.34
C THR A 116 -10.93 -7.61 -6.97
N CYS A 117 -10.30 -8.24 -7.96
CA CYS A 117 -9.42 -9.39 -7.72
C CYS A 117 -8.18 -9.02 -6.92
N TYR A 118 -7.54 -7.89 -7.22
CA TYR A 118 -6.38 -7.41 -6.48
C TYR A 118 -6.74 -6.93 -5.09
N TYR A 119 -7.94 -6.36 -4.93
CA TYR A 119 -8.44 -5.95 -3.64
C TYR A 119 -8.73 -7.15 -2.73
N ASP A 120 -9.44 -8.16 -3.24
CA ASP A 120 -9.71 -9.41 -2.52
C ASP A 120 -8.42 -10.08 -2.03
N ARG A 121 -7.39 -10.11 -2.87
CA ARG A 121 -6.07 -10.66 -2.48
C ARG A 121 -5.43 -9.86 -1.36
N ALA A 122 -5.41 -8.54 -1.46
CA ALA A 122 -4.86 -7.68 -0.41
C ALA A 122 -5.57 -7.90 0.93
N LEU A 123 -6.89 -7.97 0.91
CA LEU A 123 -7.69 -8.23 2.11
C LEU A 123 -7.46 -9.63 2.68
N ALA A 124 -7.33 -10.65 1.82
CA ALA A 124 -7.02 -12.00 2.26
C ALA A 124 -5.64 -12.07 2.94
N ASP A 125 -4.64 -11.37 2.40
CA ASP A 125 -3.31 -11.31 3.00
C ASP A 125 -3.32 -10.51 4.31
N PHE A 126 -4.04 -9.40 4.38
CA PHE A 126 -4.25 -8.67 5.64
C PHE A 126 -4.94 -9.51 6.71
N LYS A 127 -5.95 -10.31 6.34
CA LYS A 127 -6.60 -11.25 7.28
C LYS A 127 -5.62 -12.28 7.83
N LYS A 128 -4.76 -12.85 7.00
CA LYS A 128 -3.70 -13.78 7.45
C LYS A 128 -2.73 -13.09 8.41
N ILE A 129 -2.32 -11.84 8.12
CA ILE A 129 -1.45 -11.05 8.99
C ILE A 129 -2.11 -10.83 10.35
N CYS A 130 -3.39 -10.45 10.38
CA CYS A 130 -4.12 -10.29 11.63
C CYS A 130 -4.11 -11.57 12.47
N GLN A 131 -4.36 -12.72 11.84
CA GLN A 131 -4.32 -14.01 12.52
C GLN A 131 -2.91 -14.34 13.06
N ALA A 132 -1.85 -14.03 12.30
CA ALA A 132 -0.48 -14.22 12.75
C ALA A 132 -0.12 -13.31 13.94
N LEU A 133 -0.55 -12.04 13.91
CA LEU A 133 -0.35 -11.11 15.02
C LEU A 133 -1.07 -11.59 16.30
N LEU A 134 -2.31 -12.06 16.17
CA LEU A 134 -3.07 -12.61 17.30
C LEU A 134 -2.39 -13.87 17.87
N GLN A 135 -1.83 -14.74 17.03
CA GLN A 135 -1.03 -15.89 17.49
C GLN A 135 0.23 -15.44 18.26
N GLU A 136 0.85 -14.34 17.86
CA GLU A 136 1.97 -13.70 18.57
C GLU A 136 1.54 -12.89 19.79
N ARG A 137 0.25 -12.90 20.17
CA ARG A 137 -0.34 -12.08 21.24
C ARG A 137 -0.16 -10.58 21.04
N LYS A 138 -0.10 -10.13 19.79
CA LYS A 138 -0.07 -8.73 19.38
C LYS A 138 -1.45 -8.30 18.94
N ASN A 139 -1.81 -7.04 19.22
CA ASN A 139 -3.08 -6.49 18.77
C ASN A 139 -2.98 -6.00 17.32
N PRO A 140 -3.75 -6.55 16.36
CA PRO A 140 -3.72 -6.06 14.98
C PRO A 140 -4.09 -4.58 14.85
N SER A 141 -4.94 -4.02 15.73
CA SER A 141 -5.34 -2.61 15.71
C SER A 141 -4.19 -1.64 16.03
N ASP A 142 -3.06 -2.15 16.54
CA ASP A 142 -1.85 -1.37 16.72
C ASP A 142 -1.14 -1.06 15.39
N CYS A 143 -1.56 -1.68 14.29
CA CYS A 143 -1.01 -1.47 12.96
C CYS A 143 -2.06 -0.88 12.00
N LEU A 144 -1.58 -0.10 11.03
CA LEU A 144 -2.36 0.29 9.87
C LEU A 144 -2.30 -0.80 8.79
N PHE A 145 -3.39 -0.99 8.06
CA PHE A 145 -3.48 -1.88 6.91
C PHE A 145 -3.89 -1.04 5.70
N ILE A 146 -3.00 -0.93 4.72
CA ILE A 146 -3.14 0.03 3.64
C ILE A 146 -2.91 -0.64 2.29
N VAL A 147 -3.85 -0.44 1.36
CA VAL A 147 -3.61 -0.68 -0.06
C VAL A 147 -3.20 0.64 -0.70
N PHE A 148 -1.95 0.73 -1.14
CA PHE A 148 -1.41 1.89 -1.84
C PHE A 148 -1.40 1.59 -3.34
N ALA A 149 -2.25 2.28 -4.08
CA ALA A 149 -2.49 1.98 -5.49
C ALA A 149 -2.30 3.19 -6.39
N GLY A 150 -1.90 2.94 -7.65
CA GLY A 150 -1.84 3.97 -8.67
C GLY A 150 -3.23 4.49 -8.98
N GLN A 151 -4.09 3.65 -9.52
CA GLN A 151 -5.43 4.04 -9.96
C GLN A 151 -6.47 2.97 -9.64
N LYS A 152 -7.75 3.36 -9.61
CA LYS A 152 -8.86 2.41 -9.70
C LYS A 152 -8.86 1.74 -11.07
N ALA A 153 -9.10 0.43 -11.14
CA ALA A 153 -9.42 -0.20 -12.39
C ALA A 153 -10.83 0.21 -12.80
N GLY A 154 -11.00 0.60 -14.02
CA GLY A 154 -12.24 0.82 -14.31
C GLY A 154 -12.93 1.27 -15.50
N LYS A 155 -13.72 0.46 -16.10
CA LYS A 155 -14.83 0.86 -16.94
C LYS A 155 -16.18 0.76 -16.23
N ASP A 156 -16.25 0.07 -15.11
CA ASP A 156 -17.52 -0.34 -14.55
C ASP A 156 -17.82 0.39 -13.25
N ASN A 157 -18.96 1.06 -13.21
CA ASN A 157 -19.63 1.46 -11.97
C ASN A 157 -19.79 0.28 -11.00
N THR A 158 -19.73 -0.96 -11.50
CA THR A 158 -19.73 -2.20 -10.73
C THR A 158 -18.60 -2.28 -9.70
N PHE A 159 -17.39 -1.81 -10.03
CA PHE A 159 -16.31 -1.81 -9.03
C PHE A 159 -16.57 -0.79 -7.90
N LEU A 160 -17.13 0.38 -8.23
CA LEU A 160 -17.48 1.38 -7.20
C LEU A 160 -18.62 0.88 -6.31
N THR A 161 -19.63 0.22 -6.90
CA THR A 161 -20.74 -0.39 -6.17
C THR A 161 -20.25 -1.60 -5.36
N TYR A 162 -19.45 -2.47 -5.98
CA TYR A 162 -18.86 -3.63 -5.34
C TYR A 162 -17.86 -3.21 -4.22
N GLU A 163 -17.02 -2.19 -4.45
CA GLU A 163 -16.15 -1.62 -3.41
C GLU A 163 -16.97 -1.14 -2.22
N ALA A 164 -18.11 -0.48 -2.46
CA ALA A 164 -18.98 0.00 -1.40
C ALA A 164 -19.67 -1.16 -0.64
N GLU A 165 -20.19 -2.16 -1.34
CA GLU A 165 -20.84 -3.33 -0.77
C GLU A 165 -19.82 -4.27 -0.10
N PHE A 166 -18.72 -4.55 -0.76
CA PHE A 166 -17.64 -5.38 -0.25
C PHE A 166 -16.92 -4.71 0.92
N TRP A 167 -16.76 -3.39 0.88
CA TRP A 167 -16.29 -2.63 2.02
C TRP A 167 -17.17 -2.84 3.25
N HIS A 168 -18.48 -2.92 3.07
CA HIS A 168 -19.40 -3.13 4.19
C HIS A 168 -19.22 -4.51 4.82
N GLU A 169 -19.14 -5.55 4.00
CA GLU A 169 -19.00 -6.92 4.48
C GLU A 169 -17.59 -7.21 5.00
N THR A 170 -16.56 -6.89 4.25
CA THR A 170 -15.17 -7.17 4.67
C THR A 170 -14.71 -6.26 5.79
N LYS A 171 -15.12 -4.98 5.82
CA LYS A 171 -14.92 -4.11 6.98
C LYS A 171 -15.58 -4.70 8.22
N SER A 172 -16.82 -5.17 8.09
CA SER A 172 -17.54 -5.80 9.19
C SER A 172 -16.78 -7.03 9.71
N ILE A 173 -16.33 -7.90 8.80
CA ILE A 173 -15.60 -9.13 9.15
C ILE A 173 -14.23 -8.78 9.79
N MET A 174 -13.42 -7.95 9.15
CA MET A 174 -12.10 -7.57 9.68
C MET A 174 -12.19 -6.72 10.93
N HIS A 175 -13.19 -5.86 11.02
CA HIS A 175 -13.45 -5.09 12.23
C HIS A 175 -13.90 -6.01 13.38
N SER A 176 -14.82 -6.94 13.15
CA SER A 176 -15.29 -7.86 14.18
C SER A 176 -14.26 -8.91 14.61
N GLU A 177 -13.46 -9.43 13.68
CA GLU A 177 -12.45 -10.45 13.98
C GLU A 177 -11.14 -9.87 14.53
N CYS A 178 -10.73 -8.70 14.07
CA CYS A 178 -9.39 -8.15 14.30
C CYS A 178 -9.37 -6.70 14.78
N GLY A 179 -10.50 -6.01 14.84
CA GLY A 179 -10.59 -4.60 15.22
C GLY A 179 -9.90 -3.64 14.24
N ILE A 180 -9.72 -4.05 12.97
CA ILE A 180 -9.02 -3.26 11.96
C ILE A 180 -9.93 -2.78 10.83
N GLU A 181 -9.57 -1.64 10.27
CA GLU A 181 -10.20 -1.04 9.12
C GLU A 181 -9.16 -0.74 8.04
N PRO A 182 -9.03 -1.59 7.00
CA PRO A 182 -8.10 -1.36 5.89
C PRO A 182 -8.42 -0.05 5.18
N LYS A 183 -7.37 0.67 4.76
CA LYS A 183 -7.47 1.93 4.04
C LYS A 183 -6.95 1.75 2.62
N THR A 184 -7.59 2.40 1.66
CA THR A 184 -7.14 2.45 0.28
C THR A 184 -6.71 3.86 -0.07
N ILE A 185 -5.51 4.00 -0.63
CA ILE A 185 -4.94 5.28 -1.05
C ILE A 185 -4.60 5.17 -2.54
N TYR A 186 -5.21 6.03 -3.34
CA TYR A 186 -4.86 6.19 -4.76
C TYR A 186 -3.98 7.43 -4.91
N PHE A 187 -2.80 7.28 -5.51
CA PHE A 187 -1.91 8.43 -5.70
C PHE A 187 -2.02 9.09 -7.09
N LEU A 188 -2.78 8.49 -8.02
CA LEU A 188 -3.10 9.07 -9.32
C LEU A 188 -4.59 9.31 -9.46
N GLN A 189 -4.94 10.41 -10.12
CA GLN A 189 -6.33 10.72 -10.46
C GLN A 189 -6.87 9.83 -11.58
N GLY A 190 -8.20 9.70 -11.59
CA GLY A 190 -8.93 8.99 -12.63
C GLY A 190 -8.90 7.47 -12.49
N THR A 191 -9.37 6.81 -13.53
CA THR A 191 -9.49 5.35 -13.58
C THR A 191 -8.61 4.79 -14.69
N ARG A 192 -8.09 3.57 -14.47
CA ARG A 192 -7.35 2.86 -15.49
C ARG A 192 -8.23 2.57 -16.69
N ASN A 193 -7.74 2.93 -17.86
CA ASN A 193 -8.31 2.51 -19.13
C ASN A 193 -7.31 1.57 -19.85
N SER A 194 -7.72 0.37 -20.21
CA SER A 194 -6.87 -0.61 -20.90
C SER A 194 -6.33 -0.10 -22.25
N SER A 195 -7.07 0.79 -22.92
CA SER A 195 -6.61 1.44 -24.14
C SER A 195 -5.61 2.58 -23.91
N LYS A 196 -5.44 3.00 -22.65
CA LYS A 196 -4.58 4.11 -22.23
C LYS A 196 -3.72 3.69 -21.03
N PRO A 197 -2.79 2.75 -21.21
CA PRO A 197 -1.94 2.28 -20.12
C PRO A 197 -1.01 3.39 -19.63
N LEU A 198 -0.52 3.26 -18.37
CA LEU A 198 0.32 4.26 -17.70
C LEU A 198 1.56 4.70 -18.49
N TYR A 199 2.16 3.80 -19.28
CA TYR A 199 3.32 4.16 -20.11
C TYR A 199 2.99 5.02 -21.34
N ARG A 200 1.70 5.13 -21.71
CA ARG A 200 1.24 5.99 -22.82
C ARG A 200 0.67 7.32 -22.36
N ILE A 201 0.16 7.39 -21.15
CA ILE A 201 -0.48 8.58 -20.62
C ILE A 201 0.00 8.84 -19.21
N LYS A 202 0.48 10.05 -18.98
CA LYS A 202 0.82 10.55 -17.66
C LYS A 202 -0.45 11.06 -16.97
N HIS A 203 -0.90 10.32 -15.97
CA HIS A 203 -2.04 10.74 -15.15
C HIS A 203 -1.62 11.76 -14.10
N PRO A 204 -2.47 12.74 -13.78
CA PRO A 204 -2.19 13.68 -12.70
C PRO A 204 -2.07 12.96 -11.35
N LEU A 205 -1.22 13.47 -10.47
CA LEU A 205 -1.15 13.03 -9.08
C LEU A 205 -2.42 13.44 -8.33
N ASP A 206 -2.92 12.57 -7.46
CA ASP A 206 -3.97 12.89 -6.51
C ASP A 206 -3.37 13.47 -5.24
N ILE A 207 -3.14 14.78 -5.27
CA ILE A 207 -2.46 15.52 -4.21
C ILE A 207 -3.17 15.38 -2.87
N GLU A 208 -4.51 15.40 -2.87
CA GLU A 208 -5.28 15.32 -1.64
C GLU A 208 -5.21 13.92 -1.00
N ASN A 209 -5.26 12.86 -1.80
CA ASN A 209 -5.04 11.50 -1.29
C ASN A 209 -3.62 11.29 -0.78
N ILE A 210 -2.62 11.89 -1.42
CA ILE A 210 -1.23 11.85 -0.94
C ILE A 210 -1.10 12.56 0.40
N LYS A 211 -1.68 13.76 0.56
CA LYS A 211 -1.70 14.49 1.84
C LYS A 211 -2.40 13.70 2.93
N ASN A 212 -3.56 13.10 2.60
CA ASN A 212 -4.29 12.23 3.53
C ASN A 212 -3.44 11.03 3.99
N PHE A 213 -2.72 10.41 3.06
CA PHE A 213 -1.80 9.33 3.43
C PHE A 213 -0.70 9.80 4.39
N VAL A 214 -0.12 10.96 4.13
CA VAL A 214 0.87 11.57 5.04
C VAL A 214 0.28 11.78 6.43
N ASP A 215 -0.94 12.34 6.53
CA ASP A 215 -1.63 12.55 7.81
C ASP A 215 -1.89 11.22 8.54
N ILE A 216 -2.30 10.17 7.84
CA ILE A 216 -2.51 8.85 8.41
C ILE A 216 -1.22 8.32 9.04
N ILE A 217 -0.09 8.43 8.34
CA ILE A 217 1.21 7.99 8.85
C ILE A 217 1.68 8.86 10.03
N LEU A 218 1.57 10.18 9.93
CA LEU A 218 1.94 11.11 11.01
C LEU A 218 1.10 10.88 12.26
N ASN A 219 -0.21 10.72 12.13
CA ASN A 219 -1.09 10.38 13.25
C ASN A 219 -0.65 9.09 13.92
N LYS A 220 -0.25 8.08 13.14
CA LYS A 220 0.19 6.79 13.70
C LYS A 220 1.50 6.91 14.47
N ILE A 221 2.49 7.62 13.95
CA ILE A 221 3.77 7.78 14.64
C ILE A 221 3.67 8.65 15.89
N GLU A 222 2.73 9.59 15.98
CA GLU A 222 2.48 10.41 17.16
C GLU A 222 1.83 9.63 18.32
N THR A 223 1.21 8.47 18.04
CA THR A 223 0.64 7.59 19.08
C THR A 223 1.68 6.65 19.71
N ILE A 224 2.94 6.69 19.27
CA ILE A 224 4.04 5.80 19.70
C ILE A 224 5.10 6.58 20.50
#